data_6c138244413633f178623f32e8eb72f5
#
_entry.id   6c138244413633f178623f32e8eb72f5
#
_cell.length_a   1.000
_cell.length_b   1.000
_cell.length_c   1.000
_cell.angle_alpha   90.00
_cell.angle_beta   90.00
_cell.angle_gamma   90.00
#
_symmetry.space_group_name_H-M   'P 1'
#
loop_
_entity.id
_entity.type
_entity.pdbx_description
1 polymer ?
#
loop_
_entity_poly.entity_id
_entity_poly.type
_entity_poly.pdbx_seq_one_letter_code
_entity_poly.pdbx_strand_id
1 'polypeptide(L)'
;MEAIALMADIHANLPAAEAVIADIRRKHKPDRIVSLGDQVNLGPAPCDTLRLLRAEGVTCLHGNHEGYILSVMRGEPGYAGANFASLRFNADRLTPQEITFEKELTLSGVTLCHAMPGDDRFPVHNPTLALPRLNAMAFEPGTHIVCGHGHNPMHYRLPNLTLDVVGSVGCMDDGVPGMTLYAMLYLSPGRVTLEPCIARYDPSALKPLFIRSGFAEACPIMAHVTCLQQQRNFDFLVPFVTLARRLSAEKHEAEVSRETWAQADAMFGWPDGLSTAQFWRAPAGHSRA
;
A
#
# COMPACT_ATOMS: atom_id res chain seq x y z
N MET A 1 -3.94 25.33 16.54
CA MET A 1 -3.09 24.24 16.02
C MET A 1 -4.00 23.06 15.76
N GLU A 2 -4.09 22.60 14.53
CA GLU A 2 -4.84 21.39 14.16
C GLU A 2 -3.85 20.21 14.10
N ALA A 3 -4.22 19.09 14.72
CA ALA A 3 -3.41 17.87 14.76
C ALA A 3 -4.10 16.77 13.96
N ILE A 4 -3.44 16.22 12.95
CA ILE A 4 -3.99 15.22 12.03
C ILE A 4 -3.08 14.00 12.06
N ALA A 5 -3.65 12.83 12.31
CA ALA A 5 -2.92 11.57 12.11
C ALA A 5 -3.07 11.12 10.66
N LEU A 6 -1.95 10.80 10.01
CA LEU A 6 -1.89 10.37 8.63
C LEU A 6 -1.47 8.90 8.55
N MET A 7 -2.26 8.10 7.84
CA MET A 7 -1.99 6.71 7.48
C MET A 7 -1.92 6.61 5.95
N ALA A 8 -1.17 5.67 5.40
CA ALA A 8 -1.13 5.43 3.96
C ALA A 8 -0.82 3.95 3.68
N ASP A 9 -1.19 3.48 2.50
CA ASP A 9 -0.75 2.20 1.95
C ASP A 9 -0.97 1.03 2.94
N ILE A 10 -2.22 0.92 3.41
CA ILE A 10 -2.63 -0.09 4.41
C ILE A 10 -2.64 -1.48 3.78
N HIS A 11 -3.04 -1.56 2.50
CA HIS A 11 -3.05 -2.78 1.71
C HIS A 11 -3.71 -3.96 2.43
N ALA A 12 -4.90 -3.73 2.99
CA ALA A 12 -5.69 -4.73 3.70
C ALA A 12 -4.92 -5.53 4.77
N ASN A 13 -3.84 -4.96 5.32
CA ASN A 13 -3.10 -5.46 6.47
C ASN A 13 -3.82 -5.04 7.75
N LEU A 14 -4.89 -5.75 8.10
CA LEU A 14 -5.71 -5.44 9.25
C LEU A 14 -4.91 -5.36 10.57
N PRO A 15 -4.01 -6.32 10.91
CA PRO A 15 -3.23 -6.24 12.15
C PRO A 15 -2.37 -4.97 12.25
N ALA A 16 -1.79 -4.51 11.15
CA ALA A 16 -1.01 -3.28 11.13
C ALA A 16 -1.90 -2.04 11.31
N ALA A 17 -3.06 -2.01 10.63
CA ALA A 17 -4.04 -0.92 10.76
C ALA A 17 -4.57 -0.80 12.21
N GLU A 18 -4.93 -1.92 12.84
CA GLU A 18 -5.36 -1.97 14.25
C GLU A 18 -4.27 -1.43 15.18
N ALA A 19 -3.01 -1.83 14.97
CA ALA A 19 -1.89 -1.38 15.77
C ALA A 19 -1.64 0.12 15.64
N VAL A 20 -1.71 0.68 14.42
CA VAL A 20 -1.55 2.12 14.18
C VAL A 20 -2.67 2.90 14.84
N ILE A 21 -3.93 2.51 14.66
CA ILE A 21 -5.08 3.19 15.29
C ILE A 21 -4.97 3.14 16.82
N ALA A 22 -4.62 1.99 17.39
CA ALA A 22 -4.41 1.87 18.84
C ALA A 22 -3.28 2.77 19.34
N ASP A 23 -2.19 2.88 18.57
CA ASP A 23 -1.06 3.75 18.92
C ASP A 23 -1.43 5.24 18.84
N ILE A 24 -2.15 5.65 17.79
CA ILE A 24 -2.69 7.00 17.63
C ILE A 24 -3.58 7.36 18.83
N ARG A 25 -4.53 6.49 19.18
CA ARG A 25 -5.46 6.73 20.30
C ARG A 25 -4.73 6.82 21.65
N ARG A 26 -3.67 6.01 21.82
CA ARG A 26 -2.90 5.97 23.08
C ARG A 26 -1.95 7.15 23.25
N LYS A 27 -1.26 7.56 22.18
CA LYS A 27 -0.18 8.57 22.23
C LYS A 27 -0.63 9.97 21.87
N HIS A 28 -1.61 10.07 20.99
CA HIS A 28 -2.05 11.33 20.40
C HIS A 28 -3.55 11.54 20.61
N LYS A 29 -3.99 12.76 20.44
CA LYS A 29 -5.41 13.13 20.42
C LYS A 29 -5.63 13.99 19.17
N PRO A 30 -5.54 13.38 17.97
CA PRO A 30 -5.70 14.14 16.74
C PRO A 30 -7.14 14.65 16.61
N ASP A 31 -7.29 15.80 15.95
CA ASP A 31 -8.60 16.34 15.60
C ASP A 31 -9.27 15.48 14.52
N ARG A 32 -8.45 14.81 13.69
CA ARG A 32 -8.92 13.85 12.68
C ARG A 32 -7.84 12.82 12.32
N ILE A 33 -8.27 11.70 11.75
CA ILE A 33 -7.40 10.67 11.16
C ILE A 33 -7.71 10.62 9.67
N VAL A 34 -6.67 10.65 8.82
CA VAL A 34 -6.79 10.60 7.36
C VAL A 34 -5.94 9.45 6.82
N SER A 35 -6.52 8.63 5.94
CA SER A 35 -5.79 7.64 5.15
C SER A 35 -5.59 8.15 3.73
N LEU A 36 -4.33 8.21 3.29
CA LEU A 36 -3.91 8.83 2.03
C LEU A 36 -4.01 7.89 0.81
N GLY A 37 -4.88 6.89 0.85
CA GLY A 37 -5.09 5.95 -0.25
C GLY A 37 -4.53 4.55 0.02
N ASP A 38 -4.84 3.63 -0.89
CA ASP A 38 -4.42 2.23 -0.88
C ASP A 38 -4.77 1.49 0.43
N GLN A 39 -6.05 1.61 0.82
CA GLN A 39 -6.59 0.90 1.98
C GLN A 39 -6.72 -0.60 1.73
N VAL A 40 -6.95 -1.00 0.47
CA VAL A 40 -7.27 -2.36 0.03
C VAL A 40 -6.24 -2.93 -0.94
N ASN A 41 -6.48 -4.17 -1.40
CA ASN A 41 -5.58 -4.96 -2.25
C ASN A 41 -4.30 -5.43 -1.54
N LEU A 42 -3.62 -6.40 -2.13
CA LEU A 42 -2.38 -7.07 -1.69
C LEU A 42 -2.50 -7.84 -0.36
N GLY A 43 -3.30 -7.40 0.57
CA GLY A 43 -3.49 -8.05 1.87
C GLY A 43 -4.80 -8.84 1.98
N PRO A 44 -4.96 -9.58 3.08
CA PRO A 44 -5.98 -10.61 3.19
C PRO A 44 -7.36 -10.11 3.65
N ALA A 45 -7.47 -8.91 4.20
CA ALA A 45 -8.66 -8.48 4.93
C ALA A 45 -9.27 -7.15 4.43
N PRO A 46 -9.61 -7.01 3.13
CA PRO A 46 -10.08 -5.73 2.60
C PRO A 46 -11.37 -5.23 3.26
N CYS A 47 -12.37 -6.11 3.43
CA CYS A 47 -13.64 -5.71 4.04
C CYS A 47 -13.49 -5.32 5.51
N ASP A 48 -12.68 -6.08 6.28
CA ASP A 48 -12.49 -5.81 7.71
C ASP A 48 -11.66 -4.53 7.91
N THR A 49 -10.67 -4.28 7.06
CA THR A 49 -9.90 -3.04 7.07
C THR A 49 -10.81 -1.83 6.82
N LEU A 50 -11.65 -1.84 5.79
CA LEU A 50 -12.58 -0.74 5.53
C LEU A 50 -13.60 -0.56 6.65
N ARG A 51 -14.07 -1.66 7.26
CA ARG A 51 -14.97 -1.60 8.42
C ARG A 51 -14.29 -0.96 9.62
N LEU A 52 -13.05 -1.32 9.91
CA LEU A 52 -12.24 -0.70 10.97
C LEU A 52 -12.10 0.80 10.73
N LEU A 53 -11.64 1.22 9.55
CA LEU A 53 -11.42 2.62 9.22
C LEU A 53 -12.70 3.45 9.36
N ARG A 54 -13.84 2.91 8.91
CA ARG A 54 -15.16 3.54 9.07
C ARG A 54 -15.57 3.65 10.55
N ALA A 55 -15.38 2.58 11.34
CA ALA A 55 -15.73 2.58 12.76
C ALA A 55 -14.89 3.59 13.56
N GLU A 56 -13.65 3.81 13.17
CA GLU A 56 -12.73 4.76 13.79
C GLU A 56 -12.85 6.20 13.25
N GLY A 57 -13.77 6.43 12.30
CA GLY A 57 -14.01 7.75 11.73
C GLY A 57 -12.86 8.26 10.86
N VAL A 58 -12.10 7.37 10.24
CA VAL A 58 -10.99 7.73 9.36
C VAL A 58 -11.54 8.30 8.05
N THR A 59 -11.06 9.47 7.66
CA THR A 59 -11.30 10.01 6.31
C THR A 59 -10.37 9.32 5.34
N CYS A 60 -10.91 8.55 4.39
CA CYS A 60 -10.12 7.84 3.38
C CYS A 60 -10.03 8.67 2.10
N LEU A 61 -8.83 8.76 1.52
CA LEU A 61 -8.59 9.27 0.17
C LEU A 61 -8.43 8.12 -0.81
N HIS A 62 -8.61 8.41 -2.09
CA HIS A 62 -8.48 7.45 -3.18
C HIS A 62 -7.01 7.20 -3.51
N GLY A 63 -6.60 5.91 -3.58
CA GLY A 63 -5.30 5.50 -4.08
C GLY A 63 -5.39 4.78 -5.43
N ASN A 64 -4.25 4.47 -6.02
CA ASN A 64 -4.22 3.79 -7.32
C ASN A 64 -4.78 2.36 -7.25
N HIS A 65 -4.69 1.68 -6.10
CA HIS A 65 -5.23 0.33 -5.94
C HIS A 65 -6.76 0.32 -5.88
N GLU A 66 -7.41 1.29 -5.25
CA GLU A 66 -8.86 1.48 -5.38
C GLU A 66 -9.24 1.68 -6.84
N GLY A 67 -8.48 2.50 -7.57
CA GLY A 67 -8.68 2.74 -9.02
C GLY A 67 -8.57 1.46 -9.85
N TYR A 68 -7.58 0.61 -9.60
CA TYR A 68 -7.43 -0.67 -10.31
C TYR A 68 -8.59 -1.63 -10.02
N ILE A 69 -9.04 -1.73 -8.77
CA ILE A 69 -10.18 -2.58 -8.41
C ILE A 69 -11.45 -2.10 -9.10
N LEU A 70 -11.70 -0.78 -9.11
CA LEU A 70 -12.83 -0.19 -9.83
C LEU A 70 -12.77 -0.47 -11.34
N SER A 71 -11.58 -0.44 -11.95
CA SER A 71 -11.38 -0.81 -13.35
C SER A 71 -11.74 -2.28 -13.62
N VAL A 72 -11.33 -3.19 -12.72
CA VAL A 72 -11.72 -4.61 -12.78
C VAL A 72 -13.25 -4.77 -12.68
N MET A 73 -13.89 -4.08 -11.73
CA MET A 73 -15.35 -4.13 -11.55
C MET A 73 -16.12 -3.63 -12.78
N ARG A 74 -15.56 -2.67 -13.52
CA ARG A 74 -16.13 -2.16 -14.78
C ARG A 74 -15.83 -3.05 -15.98
N GLY A 75 -15.04 -4.13 -15.81
CA GLY A 75 -14.63 -5.01 -16.91
C GLY A 75 -13.65 -4.35 -17.90
N GLU A 76 -12.87 -3.37 -17.45
CA GLU A 76 -11.87 -2.72 -18.29
C GLU A 76 -10.78 -3.73 -18.71
N PRO A 77 -10.26 -3.64 -19.96
CA PRO A 77 -9.23 -4.55 -20.44
C PRO A 77 -7.89 -4.37 -19.70
N GLY A 78 -7.00 -5.38 -19.77
CA GLY A 78 -5.65 -5.30 -19.22
C GLY A 78 -5.51 -5.82 -17.79
N TYR A 79 -6.57 -6.41 -17.20
CA TYR A 79 -6.56 -6.95 -15.83
C TYR A 79 -6.87 -8.46 -15.77
N ALA A 80 -6.83 -9.18 -16.90
CA ALA A 80 -7.10 -10.61 -16.95
C ALA A 80 -5.88 -11.47 -16.55
N GLY A 81 -4.67 -10.94 -16.69
CA GLY A 81 -3.41 -11.63 -16.38
C GLY A 81 -3.35 -12.19 -14.94
N ALA A 82 -2.57 -13.25 -14.76
CA ALA A 82 -2.42 -13.92 -13.46
C ALA A 82 -1.85 -13.00 -12.36
N ASN A 83 -1.03 -12.04 -12.74
CA ASN A 83 -0.47 -11.02 -11.87
C ASN A 83 -1.52 -10.04 -11.27
N PHE A 84 -2.75 -10.04 -11.78
CA PHE A 84 -3.84 -9.22 -11.27
C PHE A 84 -4.88 -10.01 -10.44
N ALA A 85 -4.54 -11.23 -10.02
CA ALA A 85 -5.46 -12.08 -9.27
C ALA A 85 -5.95 -11.44 -7.97
N SER A 86 -5.09 -10.67 -7.27
CA SER A 86 -5.48 -9.95 -6.06
C SER A 86 -6.53 -8.85 -6.31
N LEU A 87 -6.48 -8.17 -7.46
CA LEU A 87 -7.49 -7.17 -7.82
C LEU A 87 -8.86 -7.82 -7.99
N ARG A 88 -8.91 -8.97 -8.69
CA ARG A 88 -10.17 -9.74 -8.87
C ARG A 88 -10.69 -10.26 -7.53
N PHE A 89 -9.82 -10.77 -6.66
CA PHE A 89 -10.20 -11.17 -5.30
C PHE A 89 -10.89 -10.05 -4.52
N ASN A 90 -10.39 -8.83 -4.62
CA ASN A 90 -10.98 -7.65 -3.99
C ASN A 90 -12.28 -7.23 -4.69
N ALA A 91 -12.32 -7.22 -6.03
CA ALA A 91 -13.50 -6.86 -6.81
C ALA A 91 -14.70 -7.77 -6.51
N ASP A 92 -14.45 -9.06 -6.23
CA ASP A 92 -15.49 -10.05 -5.86
C ASP A 92 -16.06 -9.84 -4.44
N ARG A 93 -15.43 -9.02 -3.61
CA ARG A 93 -15.77 -8.87 -2.17
C ARG A 93 -16.16 -7.46 -1.77
N LEU A 94 -15.88 -6.49 -2.59
CA LEU A 94 -16.12 -5.07 -2.34
C LEU A 94 -17.18 -4.56 -3.32
N THR A 95 -17.82 -3.46 -2.95
CA THR A 95 -18.68 -2.70 -3.84
C THR A 95 -17.99 -1.41 -4.28
N PRO A 96 -18.32 -0.83 -5.44
CA PRO A 96 -17.76 0.44 -5.85
C PRO A 96 -17.94 1.54 -4.79
N GLN A 97 -19.07 1.57 -4.10
CA GLN A 97 -19.39 2.57 -3.08
C GLN A 97 -18.47 2.49 -1.85
N GLU A 98 -17.94 1.30 -1.54
CA GLU A 98 -17.04 1.09 -0.39
C GLU A 98 -15.63 1.62 -0.65
N ILE A 99 -15.22 1.77 -1.93
CA ILE A 99 -13.87 2.15 -2.34
C ILE A 99 -13.81 3.38 -3.26
N THR A 100 -14.92 4.13 -3.37
CA THR A 100 -14.93 5.42 -4.06
C THR A 100 -14.75 6.53 -3.03
N PHE A 101 -13.58 7.17 -3.05
CA PHE A 101 -13.21 8.24 -2.13
C PHE A 101 -12.80 9.49 -2.91
N GLU A 102 -12.76 10.63 -2.22
CA GLU A 102 -12.16 11.85 -2.76
C GLU A 102 -10.66 11.61 -3.02
N LYS A 103 -10.13 12.25 -4.05
CA LYS A 103 -8.72 12.09 -4.43
C LYS A 103 -7.77 12.95 -3.60
N GLU A 104 -8.27 14.07 -3.13
CA GLU A 104 -7.48 15.11 -2.49
C GLU A 104 -8.26 15.76 -1.35
N LEU A 105 -7.54 16.23 -0.34
CA LEU A 105 -8.06 17.02 0.77
C LEU A 105 -7.09 18.15 1.08
N THR A 106 -7.53 19.40 0.99
CA THR A 106 -6.69 20.55 1.34
C THR A 106 -7.07 21.08 2.72
N LEU A 107 -6.09 21.16 3.61
CA LEU A 107 -6.24 21.65 4.98
C LEU A 107 -5.19 22.74 5.25
N SER A 108 -5.64 23.95 5.58
CA SER A 108 -4.75 25.07 5.90
C SER A 108 -3.62 25.31 4.90
N GLY A 109 -3.88 25.09 3.60
CA GLY A 109 -2.91 25.27 2.52
C GLY A 109 -1.99 24.07 2.26
N VAL A 110 -2.16 22.97 2.99
CA VAL A 110 -1.46 21.69 2.72
C VAL A 110 -2.41 20.78 1.96
N THR A 111 -1.96 20.23 0.84
CA THR A 111 -2.72 19.25 0.06
C THR A 111 -2.33 17.83 0.46
N LEU A 112 -3.31 17.05 0.86
CA LEU A 112 -3.20 15.62 1.15
C LEU A 112 -3.72 14.85 -0.07
N CYS A 113 -2.97 13.88 -0.58
CA CYS A 113 -3.37 13.04 -1.71
C CYS A 113 -2.63 11.69 -1.65
N HIS A 114 -2.92 10.79 -2.61
CA HIS A 114 -2.21 9.50 -2.60
C HIS A 114 -0.77 9.61 -3.08
N ALA A 115 -0.52 10.19 -4.25
CA ALA A 115 0.84 10.38 -4.77
C ALA A 115 1.12 11.85 -5.15
N MET A 116 0.37 12.39 -6.12
CA MET A 116 0.46 13.79 -6.55
C MET A 116 -0.94 14.25 -6.93
N PRO A 117 -1.29 15.52 -6.70
CA PRO A 117 -2.55 16.06 -7.20
C PRO A 117 -2.77 15.77 -8.69
N GLY A 118 -3.90 15.12 -8.99
CA GLY A 118 -4.24 14.69 -10.36
C GLY A 118 -3.51 13.46 -10.89
N ASP A 119 -2.50 12.90 -10.21
CA ASP A 119 -1.76 11.70 -10.64
C ASP A 119 -1.51 10.76 -9.45
N ASP A 120 -2.39 9.79 -9.23
CA ASP A 120 -2.30 8.80 -8.16
C ASP A 120 -1.22 7.72 -8.36
N ARG A 121 -0.45 7.81 -9.47
CA ARG A 121 0.67 6.92 -9.83
C ARG A 121 1.99 7.67 -10.02
N PHE A 122 2.05 8.91 -9.59
CA PHE A 122 3.29 9.67 -9.68
C PHE A 122 4.42 8.95 -8.92
N PRO A 123 5.61 8.75 -9.51
CA PRO A 123 6.64 7.87 -8.95
C PRO A 123 7.39 8.49 -7.76
N VAL A 124 6.68 8.90 -6.72
CA VAL A 124 7.25 9.54 -5.51
C VAL A 124 8.29 8.68 -4.81
N HIS A 125 8.19 7.35 -4.95
CA HIS A 125 9.13 6.37 -4.38
C HIS A 125 10.48 6.30 -5.12
N ASN A 126 10.59 6.90 -6.30
CA ASN A 126 11.80 6.82 -7.13
C ASN A 126 12.33 8.21 -7.49
N PRO A 127 13.33 8.74 -6.75
CA PRO A 127 13.87 10.08 -6.99
C PRO A 127 14.40 10.29 -8.41
N THR A 128 14.95 9.25 -9.05
CA THR A 128 15.47 9.34 -10.42
C THR A 128 14.35 9.62 -11.43
N LEU A 129 13.15 9.12 -11.19
CA LEU A 129 11.97 9.37 -12.02
C LEU A 129 11.17 10.60 -11.55
N ALA A 130 11.09 10.84 -10.24
CA ALA A 130 10.30 11.92 -9.67
C ALA A 130 10.92 13.29 -9.90
N LEU A 131 12.21 13.48 -9.60
CA LEU A 131 12.87 14.80 -9.64
C LEU A 131 12.81 15.48 -11.01
N PRO A 132 13.09 14.83 -12.15
CA PRO A 132 12.93 15.47 -13.47
C PRO A 132 11.50 15.94 -13.72
N ARG A 133 10.50 15.14 -13.33
CA ARG A 133 9.08 15.48 -13.49
C ARG A 133 8.67 16.63 -12.58
N LEU A 134 9.06 16.60 -11.30
CA LEU A 134 8.80 17.67 -10.33
C LEU A 134 9.42 19.00 -10.78
N ASN A 135 10.65 18.97 -11.29
CA ASN A 135 11.32 20.17 -11.79
C ASN A 135 10.67 20.75 -13.07
N ALA A 136 9.96 19.92 -13.84
CA ALA A 136 9.24 20.37 -15.04
C ALA A 136 7.83 20.92 -14.73
N MET A 137 7.32 20.73 -13.51
CA MET A 137 6.01 21.21 -13.07
C MET A 137 6.11 22.63 -12.52
N ALA A 138 5.07 23.42 -12.70
CA ALA A 138 4.92 24.73 -12.09
C ALA A 138 4.18 24.58 -10.74
N PHE A 139 4.77 25.11 -9.68
CA PHE A 139 4.15 25.16 -8.36
C PHE A 139 4.07 26.61 -7.88
N GLU A 140 2.97 26.97 -7.24
CA GLU A 140 2.85 28.24 -6.54
C GLU A 140 3.82 28.28 -5.36
N PRO A 141 4.37 29.46 -5.04
CA PRO A 141 5.28 29.62 -3.90
C PRO A 141 4.64 29.10 -2.59
N GLY A 142 5.37 28.21 -1.92
CA GLY A 142 4.91 27.63 -0.65
C GLY A 142 3.98 26.45 -0.79
N THR A 143 3.81 25.87 -1.99
CA THR A 143 3.05 24.63 -2.17
C THR A 143 3.60 23.55 -1.24
N HIS A 144 2.72 22.94 -0.43
CA HIS A 144 3.06 21.82 0.44
C HIS A 144 2.10 20.66 0.17
N ILE A 145 2.65 19.51 -0.19
CA ILE A 145 1.93 18.27 -0.48
C ILE A 145 2.40 17.21 0.50
N VAL A 146 1.47 16.46 1.08
CA VAL A 146 1.76 15.27 1.88
C VAL A 146 1.02 14.09 1.25
N CYS A 147 1.75 13.01 0.96
CA CYS A 147 1.21 11.87 0.23
C CYS A 147 1.68 10.52 0.80
N GLY A 148 1.07 9.43 0.30
CA GLY A 148 1.45 8.04 0.47
C GLY A 148 2.21 7.49 -0.74
N HIS A 149 1.79 6.31 -1.24
CA HIS A 149 2.27 5.65 -2.47
C HIS A 149 3.76 5.25 -2.47
N GLY A 150 4.58 5.91 -1.70
CA GLY A 150 6.02 5.68 -1.67
C GLY A 150 6.46 4.51 -0.80
N HIS A 151 5.57 3.95 0.00
CA HIS A 151 5.78 2.91 1.01
C HIS A 151 6.87 3.23 2.06
N ASN A 152 7.96 3.88 1.67
CA ASN A 152 8.99 4.40 2.58
C ASN A 152 8.92 5.92 2.68
N PRO A 153 9.21 6.52 3.85
CA PRO A 153 9.20 7.97 4.02
C PRO A 153 10.22 8.65 3.11
N MET A 154 9.80 9.71 2.44
CA MET A 154 10.67 10.54 1.60
C MET A 154 10.32 12.01 1.75
N HIS A 155 11.29 12.88 1.49
CA HIS A 155 11.13 14.32 1.53
C HIS A 155 11.78 14.97 0.31
N TYR A 156 11.00 15.73 -0.44
CA TYR A 156 11.47 16.51 -1.58
C TYR A 156 11.32 18.00 -1.27
N ARG A 157 12.37 18.77 -1.48
CA ARG A 157 12.34 20.22 -1.33
C ARG A 157 12.86 20.90 -2.58
N LEU A 158 11.97 21.61 -3.27
CA LEU A 158 12.25 22.42 -4.43
C LEU A 158 11.90 23.90 -4.11
N PRO A 159 12.28 24.88 -4.93
CA PRO A 159 12.07 26.29 -4.60
C PRO A 159 10.65 26.67 -4.18
N ASN A 160 9.63 26.08 -4.82
CA ASN A 160 8.21 26.37 -4.56
C ASN A 160 7.43 25.20 -3.98
N LEU A 161 8.07 24.03 -3.80
CA LEU A 161 7.41 22.79 -3.39
C LEU A 161 8.10 22.17 -2.18
N THR A 162 7.31 21.82 -1.17
CA THR A 162 7.64 20.79 -0.19
C THR A 162 6.72 19.60 -0.46
N LEU A 163 7.30 18.42 -0.68
CA LEU A 163 6.55 17.16 -0.86
C LEU A 163 7.07 16.15 0.16
N ASP A 164 6.18 15.74 1.05
CA ASP A 164 6.44 14.74 2.07
C ASP A 164 5.69 13.45 1.74
N VAL A 165 6.41 12.33 1.71
CA VAL A 165 5.84 10.99 1.57
C VAL A 165 5.82 10.33 2.95
N VAL A 166 4.63 9.96 3.43
CA VAL A 166 4.50 9.19 4.67
C VAL A 166 4.77 7.71 4.39
N GLY A 167 5.27 6.98 5.37
CA GLY A 167 5.52 5.56 5.22
C GLY A 167 4.24 4.72 5.23
N SER A 168 4.35 3.51 4.69
CA SER A 168 3.25 2.55 4.61
C SER A 168 2.87 1.97 5.97
N VAL A 169 1.57 1.83 6.19
CA VAL A 169 1.02 1.07 7.33
C VAL A 169 1.19 -0.42 7.11
N GLY A 170 0.86 -0.93 5.93
CA GLY A 170 0.71 -2.37 5.71
C GLY A 170 1.73 -3.03 4.81
N CYS A 171 2.52 -2.27 4.04
CA CYS A 171 3.32 -2.82 2.96
C CYS A 171 4.63 -2.04 2.74
N MET A 172 5.50 -1.99 3.75
CA MET A 172 6.81 -1.35 3.62
C MET A 172 7.71 -2.12 2.65
N ASP A 173 8.52 -1.39 1.89
CA ASP A 173 9.47 -1.97 0.92
C ASP A 173 10.86 -2.23 1.53
N ASP A 174 11.20 -1.52 2.61
CA ASP A 174 12.43 -1.71 3.37
C ASP A 174 12.19 -1.31 4.82
N GLY A 175 12.14 -2.27 5.72
CA GLY A 175 11.84 -2.04 7.13
C GLY A 175 12.11 -3.24 8.03
N VAL A 176 11.77 -3.08 9.29
CA VAL A 176 11.91 -4.13 10.31
C VAL A 176 10.59 -4.91 10.41
N PRO A 177 10.61 -6.26 10.43
CA PRO A 177 9.40 -7.07 10.62
C PRO A 177 8.56 -6.62 11.81
N GLY A 178 7.24 -6.50 11.58
CA GLY A 178 6.29 -6.04 12.61
C GLY A 178 6.34 -4.54 12.92
N MET A 179 7.16 -3.77 12.23
CA MET A 179 7.11 -2.30 12.27
C MET A 179 6.08 -1.79 11.27
N THR A 180 5.36 -0.74 11.63
CA THR A 180 4.44 -0.02 10.75
C THR A 180 4.58 1.48 10.96
N LEU A 181 4.36 2.27 9.91
CA LEU A 181 4.58 3.71 9.91
C LEU A 181 3.26 4.47 9.81
N TYR A 182 3.21 5.62 10.43
CA TYR A 182 2.22 6.67 10.27
C TYR A 182 2.87 8.02 10.56
N ALA A 183 2.16 9.12 10.38
CA ALA A 183 2.70 10.44 10.70
C ALA A 183 1.68 11.30 11.46
N MET A 184 2.17 12.24 12.27
CA MET A 184 1.38 13.32 12.82
C MET A 184 1.68 14.61 12.07
N LEU A 185 0.65 15.21 11.49
CA LEU A 185 0.71 16.50 10.82
C LEU A 185 0.12 17.58 11.75
N TYR A 186 0.90 18.59 12.06
CA TYR A 186 0.49 19.72 12.87
C TYR A 186 0.43 20.98 12.01
N LEU A 187 -0.75 21.59 11.94
CA LEU A 187 -1.03 22.80 11.19
C LEU A 187 -1.25 23.99 12.12
N SER A 188 -0.43 25.02 11.97
CA SER A 188 -0.56 26.31 12.66
C SER A 188 -0.37 27.46 11.66
N PRO A 189 -0.84 28.69 11.93
CA PRO A 189 -0.59 29.82 11.05
C PRO A 189 0.90 29.95 10.73
N GLY A 190 1.28 29.86 9.44
CA GLY A 190 2.63 29.96 8.96
C GLY A 190 3.59 28.82 9.31
N ARG A 191 3.10 27.71 9.90
CA ARG A 191 3.93 26.56 10.26
C ARG A 191 3.24 25.25 10.01
N VAL A 192 3.90 24.38 9.24
CA VAL A 192 3.54 22.98 9.02
C VAL A 192 4.64 22.11 9.62
N THR A 193 4.26 21.10 10.39
CA THR A 193 5.21 20.13 10.96
C THR A 193 4.68 18.73 10.72
N LEU A 194 5.48 17.86 10.12
CA LEU A 194 5.21 16.45 9.94
C LEU A 194 6.16 15.63 10.83
N GLU A 195 5.61 14.83 11.71
CA GLU A 195 6.35 13.97 12.62
C GLU A 195 6.12 12.50 12.26
N PRO A 196 7.13 11.77 11.75
CA PRO A 196 7.01 10.35 11.51
C PRO A 196 6.85 9.58 12.83
N CYS A 197 5.96 8.61 12.82
CA CYS A 197 5.62 7.78 13.97
C CYS A 197 5.73 6.30 13.63
N ILE A 198 6.04 5.49 14.63
CA ILE A 198 6.17 4.04 14.50
C ILE A 198 5.20 3.36 15.46
N ALA A 199 4.42 2.42 14.93
CA ALA A 199 3.71 1.42 15.72
C ALA A 199 4.29 0.03 15.46
N ARG A 200 3.85 -0.98 16.22
CA ARG A 200 4.30 -2.37 16.07
C ARG A 200 3.11 -3.31 16.13
N TYR A 201 3.15 -4.34 15.31
CA TYR A 201 2.18 -5.43 15.32
C TYR A 201 2.89 -6.78 15.25
N ASP A 202 2.15 -7.87 15.50
CA ASP A 202 2.68 -9.22 15.35
C ASP A 202 2.50 -9.70 13.89
N PRO A 203 3.59 -9.76 13.08
CA PRO A 203 3.48 -10.19 11.69
C PRO A 203 3.12 -11.67 11.53
N SER A 204 3.25 -12.48 12.59
CA SER A 204 2.86 -13.90 12.56
C SER A 204 1.34 -14.09 12.41
N ALA A 205 0.54 -13.08 12.77
CA ALA A 205 -0.90 -13.06 12.59
C ALA A 205 -1.34 -13.04 11.11
N LEU A 206 -0.48 -12.60 10.19
CA LEU A 206 -0.81 -12.43 8.78
C LEU A 206 -1.09 -13.77 8.09
N LYS A 207 -0.17 -14.72 8.13
CA LYS A 207 -0.32 -15.99 7.41
C LYS A 207 -1.62 -16.73 7.74
N PRO A 208 -2.02 -16.90 9.02
CA PRO A 208 -3.34 -17.43 9.37
C PRO A 208 -4.49 -16.61 8.78
N LEU A 209 -4.35 -15.29 8.71
CA LEU A 209 -5.38 -14.41 8.14
C LEU A 209 -5.49 -14.59 6.63
N PHE A 210 -4.38 -14.70 5.89
CA PHE A 210 -4.37 -15.02 4.46
C PHE A 210 -5.07 -16.34 4.14
N ILE A 211 -4.92 -17.35 5.00
CA ILE A 211 -5.60 -18.65 4.86
C ILE A 211 -7.11 -18.50 5.16
N ARG A 212 -7.47 -17.91 6.30
CA ARG A 212 -8.88 -17.78 6.72
C ARG A 212 -9.74 -16.91 5.79
N SER A 213 -9.15 -15.89 5.17
CA SER A 213 -9.87 -15.02 4.23
C SER A 213 -10.16 -15.69 2.88
N GLY A 214 -9.54 -16.83 2.60
CA GLY A 214 -9.57 -17.49 1.28
C GLY A 214 -8.64 -16.86 0.25
N PHE A 215 -7.82 -15.85 0.63
CA PHE A 215 -6.91 -15.21 -0.31
C PHE A 215 -5.80 -16.16 -0.76
N ALA A 216 -5.24 -16.95 0.16
CA ALA A 216 -4.25 -17.98 -0.15
C ALA A 216 -4.79 -19.08 -1.09
N GLU A 217 -6.08 -19.39 -1.04
CA GLU A 217 -6.73 -20.34 -1.94
C GLU A 217 -7.03 -19.73 -3.31
N ALA A 218 -7.58 -18.53 -3.34
CA ALA A 218 -7.98 -17.85 -4.57
C ALA A 218 -6.81 -17.44 -5.47
N CYS A 219 -5.70 -17.01 -4.89
CA CYS A 219 -4.50 -16.56 -5.62
C CYS A 219 -3.21 -16.91 -4.88
N PRO A 220 -2.85 -18.20 -4.77
CA PRO A 220 -1.83 -18.70 -3.85
C PRO A 220 -0.44 -18.05 -4.04
N ILE A 221 0.00 -17.84 -5.27
CA ILE A 221 1.31 -17.23 -5.56
C ILE A 221 1.32 -15.74 -5.19
N MET A 222 0.29 -14.98 -5.58
CA MET A 222 0.18 -13.57 -5.19
C MET A 222 0.09 -13.44 -3.67
N ALA A 223 -0.71 -14.28 -3.03
CA ALA A 223 -0.82 -14.31 -1.58
C ALA A 223 0.52 -14.65 -0.88
N HIS A 224 1.33 -15.56 -1.45
CA HIS A 224 2.64 -15.90 -0.92
C HIS A 224 3.57 -14.69 -0.94
N VAL A 225 3.74 -14.04 -2.10
CA VAL A 225 4.63 -12.89 -2.22
C VAL A 225 4.20 -11.73 -1.32
N THR A 226 2.90 -11.42 -1.29
CA THR A 226 2.40 -10.30 -0.48
C THR A 226 2.38 -10.62 1.02
N CYS A 227 2.14 -11.86 1.41
CA CYS A 227 2.27 -12.28 2.80
C CYS A 227 3.71 -12.15 3.30
N LEU A 228 4.70 -12.59 2.51
CA LEU A 228 6.11 -12.41 2.86
C LEU A 228 6.51 -10.94 2.93
N GLN A 229 6.07 -10.12 1.96
CA GLN A 229 6.34 -8.68 1.97
C GLN A 229 5.82 -8.02 3.25
N GLN A 230 4.54 -8.25 3.59
CA GLN A 230 3.92 -7.69 4.78
C GLN A 230 4.53 -8.25 6.09
N GLN A 231 4.97 -9.51 6.10
CA GLN A 231 5.61 -10.11 7.27
C GLN A 231 7.03 -9.61 7.50
N ARG A 232 7.78 -9.35 6.44
CA ARG A 232 9.20 -9.02 6.50
C ARG A 232 9.50 -7.54 6.30
N ASN A 233 8.49 -6.75 5.87
CA ASN A 233 8.68 -5.37 5.46
C ASN A 233 9.80 -5.22 4.44
N PHE A 234 9.74 -6.05 3.39
CA PHE A 234 10.73 -6.07 2.32
C PHE A 234 10.03 -6.32 0.98
N ASP A 235 10.43 -5.56 -0.06
CA ASP A 235 9.81 -5.69 -1.38
C ASP A 235 10.19 -7.00 -2.07
N PHE A 236 9.24 -7.92 -2.11
CA PHE A 236 9.29 -9.13 -2.93
C PHE A 236 8.39 -9.01 -4.17
N LEU A 237 7.40 -8.11 -4.15
CA LEU A 237 6.38 -8.03 -5.18
C LEU A 237 6.93 -7.49 -6.49
N VAL A 238 7.64 -6.35 -6.45
CA VAL A 238 8.16 -5.73 -7.68
C VAL A 238 9.18 -6.65 -8.38
N PRO A 239 10.18 -7.23 -7.70
CA PRO A 239 11.10 -8.20 -8.32
C PRO A 239 10.38 -9.42 -8.90
N PHE A 240 9.41 -9.98 -8.18
CA PHE A 240 8.65 -11.14 -8.63
C PHE A 240 7.79 -10.84 -9.87
N VAL A 241 7.03 -9.77 -9.84
CA VAL A 241 6.19 -9.34 -10.99
C VAL A 241 7.07 -8.98 -12.20
N THR A 242 8.24 -8.38 -11.96
CA THR A 242 9.21 -8.07 -13.02
C THR A 242 9.73 -9.34 -13.70
N LEU A 243 10.07 -10.38 -12.92
CA LEU A 243 10.44 -11.68 -13.46
C LEU A 243 9.32 -12.27 -14.32
N ALA A 244 8.10 -12.30 -13.79
CA ALA A 244 6.96 -12.88 -14.51
C ALA A 244 6.65 -12.13 -15.82
N ARG A 245 6.71 -10.78 -15.81
CA ARG A 245 6.53 -9.95 -17.01
C ARG A 245 7.63 -10.18 -18.05
N ARG A 246 8.89 -10.35 -17.62
CA ARG A 246 9.99 -10.68 -18.52
C ARG A 246 9.75 -12.03 -19.21
N LEU A 247 9.38 -13.06 -18.46
CA LEU A 247 9.06 -14.38 -19.00
C LEU A 247 7.87 -14.35 -19.97
N SER A 248 6.84 -13.56 -19.66
CA SER A 248 5.68 -13.34 -20.52
C SER A 248 6.06 -12.65 -21.83
N ALA A 249 6.93 -11.63 -21.76
CA ALA A 249 7.43 -10.94 -22.94
C ALA A 249 8.29 -11.84 -23.85
N GLU A 250 9.14 -12.70 -23.27
CA GLU A 250 9.93 -13.70 -23.99
C GLU A 250 9.06 -14.71 -24.75
N LYS A 251 7.85 -14.97 -24.26
CA LYS A 251 6.84 -15.85 -24.87
C LYS A 251 5.85 -15.12 -25.78
N HIS A 252 5.99 -13.81 -25.93
CA HIS A 252 5.06 -12.95 -26.70
C HIS A 252 3.60 -13.05 -26.21
N GLU A 253 3.39 -13.26 -24.91
CA GLU A 253 2.06 -13.26 -24.30
C GLU A 253 1.51 -11.82 -24.19
N ALA A 254 0.23 -11.62 -24.49
CA ALA A 254 -0.44 -10.32 -24.32
C ALA A 254 -0.58 -9.92 -22.84
N GLU A 255 -0.73 -10.92 -21.97
CA GLU A 255 -0.81 -10.78 -20.52
C GLU A 255 -0.11 -11.98 -19.87
N VAL A 256 0.33 -11.83 -18.63
CA VAL A 256 0.99 -12.91 -17.89
C VAL A 256 0.02 -14.10 -17.71
N SER A 257 0.28 -15.21 -18.39
CA SER A 257 -0.52 -16.42 -18.27
C SER A 257 -0.34 -17.11 -16.90
N ARG A 258 -1.25 -18.05 -16.57
CA ARG A 258 -1.13 -18.85 -15.35
C ARG A 258 0.13 -19.73 -15.36
N GLU A 259 0.48 -20.26 -16.52
CA GLU A 259 1.68 -21.06 -16.74
C GLU A 259 2.95 -20.25 -16.51
N THR A 260 3.01 -19.05 -17.06
CA THR A 260 4.14 -18.12 -16.89
C THR A 260 4.25 -17.63 -15.44
N TRP A 261 3.10 -17.40 -14.77
CA TRP A 261 3.07 -17.04 -13.35
C TRP A 261 3.58 -18.17 -12.45
N ALA A 262 3.21 -19.43 -12.74
CA ALA A 262 3.73 -20.61 -12.05
C ALA A 262 5.21 -20.87 -12.35
N GLN A 263 5.67 -20.58 -13.58
CA GLN A 263 7.08 -20.65 -13.94
C GLN A 263 7.90 -19.61 -13.15
N ALA A 264 7.41 -18.39 -13.03
CA ALA A 264 8.05 -17.36 -12.22
C ALA A 264 8.16 -17.78 -10.75
N ASP A 265 7.10 -18.38 -10.17
CA ASP A 265 7.11 -18.92 -8.80
C ASP A 265 8.20 -19.98 -8.60
N ALA A 266 8.35 -20.88 -9.57
CA ALA A 266 9.38 -21.93 -9.52
C ALA A 266 10.81 -21.40 -9.70
N MET A 267 10.99 -20.29 -10.38
CA MET A 267 12.31 -19.68 -10.67
C MET A 267 12.71 -18.63 -9.65
N PHE A 268 11.76 -18.07 -8.91
CA PHE A 268 12.03 -17.02 -7.93
C PHE A 268 12.73 -17.60 -6.70
N GLY A 269 13.84 -17.01 -6.32
CA GLY A 269 14.57 -17.42 -5.12
C GLY A 269 13.89 -16.97 -3.85
N TRP A 270 12.87 -17.71 -3.40
CA TRP A 270 12.16 -17.39 -2.18
C TRP A 270 13.07 -17.35 -0.96
N PRO A 271 12.98 -16.33 -0.08
CA PRO A 271 13.92 -16.13 1.02
C PRO A 271 13.84 -17.20 2.11
N ASP A 272 12.75 -17.94 2.18
CA ASP A 272 12.56 -19.09 3.09
C ASP A 272 12.88 -20.43 2.46
N GLY A 273 13.23 -20.44 1.17
CA GLY A 273 13.54 -21.64 0.40
C GLY A 273 12.32 -22.56 0.15
N LEU A 274 11.11 -22.06 0.41
CA LEU A 274 9.88 -22.83 0.24
C LEU A 274 9.18 -22.45 -1.08
N SER A 275 8.72 -23.45 -1.84
CA SER A 275 7.77 -23.19 -2.90
C SER A 275 6.45 -22.68 -2.31
N THR A 276 5.64 -21.97 -3.12
CA THR A 276 4.31 -21.48 -2.67
C THR A 276 3.46 -22.58 -2.02
N ALA A 277 3.45 -23.79 -2.58
CA ALA A 277 2.70 -24.92 -2.01
C ALA A 277 3.24 -25.37 -0.64
N GLN A 278 4.57 -25.37 -0.46
CA GLN A 278 5.19 -25.67 0.83
C GLN A 278 4.98 -24.55 1.84
N PHE A 279 5.07 -23.29 1.42
CA PHE A 279 4.81 -22.14 2.28
C PHE A 279 3.41 -22.24 2.92
N TRP A 280 2.37 -22.48 2.16
CA TRP A 280 1.01 -22.54 2.72
C TRP A 280 0.74 -23.77 3.61
N ARG A 281 1.48 -24.87 3.43
CA ARG A 281 1.38 -26.08 4.29
C ARG A 281 2.19 -25.97 5.58
N ALA A 282 3.26 -25.16 5.58
CA ALA A 282 4.11 -25.02 6.76
C ALA A 282 3.36 -24.34 7.91
N PRO A 283 3.56 -24.74 9.18
CA PRO A 283 2.98 -24.05 10.34
C PRO A 283 3.32 -22.56 10.35
N ALA A 284 2.42 -21.73 10.87
CA ALA A 284 2.71 -20.34 11.13
C ALA A 284 3.86 -20.25 12.14
N GLY A 285 4.98 -19.62 11.78
CA GLY A 285 6.16 -19.50 12.63
C GLY A 285 7.43 -20.20 12.12
N HIS A 286 7.38 -20.93 11.01
CA HIS A 286 8.58 -21.45 10.33
C HIS A 286 9.22 -20.38 9.41
N SER A 287 9.63 -19.25 9.96
CA SER A 287 10.67 -18.45 9.31
C SER A 287 12.02 -18.93 9.86
N ARG A 288 12.81 -19.63 9.06
CA ARG A 288 14.24 -19.76 9.35
C ARG A 288 14.81 -18.34 9.38
N ALA A 289 15.43 -17.99 10.52
CA ALA A 289 16.09 -16.71 10.74
C ALA A 289 17.17 -16.44 9.70
#